data_88520f7d73960a5e99823752c4059e3f
#
_entry.id   88520f7d73960a5e99823752c4059e3f
#
_cell.length_a   1.000
_cell.length_b   1.000
_cell.length_c   1.000
_cell.angle_alpha   90.00
_cell.angle_beta   90.00
_cell.angle_gamma   90.00
#
_symmetry.space_group_name_H-M   'P 1'
#
loop_
_entity.id
_entity.type
_entity.pdbx_description
1 polymer ?
#
loop_
_entity_poly.entity_id
_entity_poly.type
_entity_poly.pdbx_seq_one_letter_code
_entity_poly.pdbx_strand_id
1 'polypeptide(L)'
;LLSMDGFCDAGWVRVDLKPLYTLHITYENLRRKIQRLSKKKPKTAKRLMQKYSSRYRNKVKDFLHKLTAELANEFRDYEHGFENLERRGMFGRCRTKNRVISKQNWKQIVALMSYKASVRLLNSRYSTKTCSRCGGKMEHRKGQVLECGKCGLTINRQLNASINLYLRMWGFPASMRVWEELTLPILRSGVVLKGGETNDLLPMNPEGAEVDVPQGLHRFIKAYVGRTPYRNSPLF
;
A
#
# COMPACT_ATOMS: atom_id res chain seq x y z
N LEU A 1 1.12 -9.75 -3.89
CA LEU A 1 1.32 -8.31 -4.10
C LEU A 1 2.63 -8.10 -4.83
N LEU A 2 2.58 -7.45 -6.00
CA LEU A 2 3.77 -7.06 -6.77
C LEU A 2 4.17 -5.61 -6.45
N SER A 3 3.23 -4.83 -5.90
CA SER A 3 3.46 -3.46 -5.46
C SER A 3 2.65 -3.14 -4.20
N MET A 4 3.06 -2.09 -3.53
CA MET A 4 2.34 -1.44 -2.44
C MET A 4 2.16 0.02 -2.85
N ASP A 5 0.94 0.51 -2.81
CA ASP A 5 0.62 1.87 -3.19
C ASP A 5 0.29 2.69 -1.95
N GLY A 6 0.81 3.90 -1.89
CA GLY A 6 0.57 4.90 -0.86
C GLY A 6 0.12 6.22 -1.46
N PHE A 7 -0.48 7.07 -0.65
CA PHE A 7 -0.94 8.40 -1.01
C PHE A 7 -0.61 9.38 0.13
N CYS A 8 -0.02 10.51 -0.19
CA CYS A 8 0.31 11.58 0.75
C CYS A 8 0.18 12.93 0.06
N ASP A 9 0.35 14.01 0.79
CA ASP A 9 0.30 15.38 0.27
C ASP A 9 1.40 15.72 -0.74
N ALA A 10 2.50 14.96 -0.75
CA ALA A 10 3.57 15.10 -1.73
C ALA A 10 3.30 14.34 -3.04
N GLY A 11 2.24 13.55 -3.11
CA GLY A 11 1.86 12.80 -4.29
C GLY A 11 1.48 11.35 -4.01
N TRP A 12 1.56 10.54 -5.04
CA TRP A 12 1.28 9.13 -5.00
C TRP A 12 2.58 8.32 -5.06
N VAL A 13 2.68 7.30 -4.22
CA VAL A 13 3.87 6.47 -4.06
C VAL A 13 3.56 5.03 -4.43
N ARG A 14 4.38 4.46 -5.31
CA ARG A 14 4.34 3.02 -5.58
C ARG A 14 5.67 2.37 -5.20
N VAL A 15 5.60 1.36 -4.37
CA VAL A 15 6.74 0.54 -3.94
C VAL A 15 6.73 -0.78 -4.70
N ASP A 16 7.80 -1.07 -5.43
CA ASP A 16 7.94 -2.35 -6.15
C ASP A 16 8.31 -3.48 -5.19
N LEU A 17 7.47 -4.49 -5.12
CA LEU A 17 7.67 -5.70 -4.34
C LEU A 17 8.03 -6.93 -5.20
N LYS A 18 8.28 -6.75 -6.52
CA LYS A 18 8.69 -7.84 -7.41
C LYS A 18 9.93 -8.60 -6.90
N PRO A 19 10.99 -7.93 -6.36
CA PRO A 19 12.15 -8.65 -5.84
C PRO A 19 11.79 -9.60 -4.70
N LEU A 20 10.92 -9.16 -3.77
CA LEU A 20 10.41 -9.99 -2.68
C LEU A 20 9.58 -11.16 -3.20
N TYR A 21 8.71 -10.91 -4.17
CA TYR A 21 7.90 -11.95 -4.81
C TYR A 21 8.78 -13.00 -5.50
N THR A 22 9.78 -12.57 -6.27
CA THR A 22 10.75 -13.46 -6.93
C THR A 22 11.47 -14.32 -5.91
N LEU A 23 11.88 -13.76 -4.77
CA LEU A 23 12.51 -14.51 -3.68
C LEU A 23 11.58 -15.60 -3.14
N HIS A 24 10.28 -15.30 -2.96
CA HIS A 24 9.28 -16.27 -2.52
C HIS A 24 9.13 -17.42 -3.52
N ILE A 25 9.03 -17.13 -4.82
CA ILE A 25 8.87 -18.15 -5.87
C ILE A 25 10.13 -19.02 -5.98
N THR A 26 11.31 -18.42 -5.97
CA THR A 26 12.59 -19.13 -6.04
C THR A 26 12.73 -20.11 -4.89
N TYR A 27 12.43 -19.68 -3.68
CA TYR A 27 12.48 -20.55 -2.51
C TYR A 27 11.42 -21.67 -2.57
N GLU A 28 10.20 -21.37 -3.04
CA GLU A 28 9.16 -22.39 -3.19
C GLU A 28 9.57 -23.49 -4.19
N ASN A 29 10.17 -23.11 -5.31
CA ASN A 29 10.66 -24.07 -6.30
C ASN A 29 11.80 -24.92 -5.72
N LEU A 30 12.74 -24.31 -4.98
CA LEU A 30 13.80 -25.03 -4.29
C LEU A 30 13.23 -26.01 -3.25
N ARG A 31 12.27 -25.54 -2.45
CA ARG A 31 11.60 -26.39 -1.45
C ARG A 31 10.93 -27.61 -2.09
N ARG A 32 10.26 -27.45 -3.23
CA ARG A 32 9.65 -28.59 -3.97
C ARG A 32 10.71 -29.59 -4.42
N LYS A 33 11.88 -29.11 -4.93
CA LYS A 33 13.00 -29.98 -5.31
C LYS A 33 13.53 -30.78 -4.12
N ILE A 34 13.73 -30.13 -2.97
CA ILE A 34 14.20 -30.79 -1.74
C ILE A 34 13.17 -31.79 -1.21
N GLN A 35 11.88 -31.48 -1.29
CA GLN A 35 10.80 -32.41 -0.92
C GLN A 35 10.79 -33.68 -1.78
N ARG A 36 11.06 -33.58 -3.09
CA ARG A 36 11.21 -34.74 -3.97
C ARG A 36 12.43 -35.58 -3.58
N LEU A 37 13.55 -34.94 -3.21
CA LEU A 37 14.76 -35.61 -2.75
C LEU A 37 14.53 -36.39 -1.44
N SER A 38 13.61 -35.95 -0.60
CA SER A 38 13.35 -36.58 0.71
C SER A 38 12.88 -38.03 0.60
N LYS A 39 12.26 -38.42 -0.53
CA LYS A 39 11.88 -39.80 -0.81
C LYS A 39 13.09 -40.74 -0.96
N LYS A 40 14.22 -40.25 -1.49
CA LYS A 40 15.44 -41.05 -1.74
C LYS A 40 16.50 -40.85 -0.66
N LYS A 41 16.66 -39.62 -0.16
CA LYS A 41 17.73 -39.21 0.79
C LYS A 41 17.17 -38.34 1.91
N PRO A 42 16.44 -38.89 2.89
CA PRO A 42 15.69 -38.10 3.90
C PRO A 42 16.59 -37.27 4.81
N LYS A 43 17.73 -37.80 5.27
CA LYS A 43 18.69 -37.07 6.12
C LYS A 43 19.27 -35.85 5.39
N THR A 44 19.68 -36.02 4.12
CA THR A 44 20.21 -34.94 3.29
C THR A 44 19.14 -33.87 3.03
N ALA A 45 17.92 -34.28 2.71
CA ALA A 45 16.78 -33.39 2.48
C ALA A 45 16.48 -32.54 3.73
N LYS A 46 16.47 -33.14 4.93
CA LYS A 46 16.28 -32.42 6.19
C LYS A 46 17.34 -31.34 6.39
N ARG A 47 18.63 -31.65 6.20
CA ARG A 47 19.73 -30.68 6.30
C ARG A 47 19.62 -29.54 5.28
N LEU A 48 19.30 -29.86 4.01
CA LEU A 48 19.11 -28.87 2.97
C LEU A 48 17.90 -27.98 3.27
N MET A 49 16.80 -28.55 3.76
CA MET A 49 15.60 -27.79 4.12
C MET A 49 15.91 -26.77 5.22
N GLN A 50 16.61 -27.17 6.29
CA GLN A 50 17.04 -26.27 7.35
C GLN A 50 17.92 -25.13 6.82
N LYS A 51 18.97 -25.48 6.05
CA LYS A 51 19.91 -24.51 5.46
C LYS A 51 19.18 -23.46 4.61
N TYR A 52 18.35 -23.89 3.68
CA TYR A 52 17.72 -22.98 2.73
C TYR A 52 16.54 -22.23 3.33
N SER A 53 15.82 -22.80 4.30
CA SER A 53 14.76 -22.06 5.01
C SER A 53 15.33 -20.93 5.86
N SER A 54 16.48 -21.13 6.50
CA SER A 54 17.17 -20.07 7.24
C SER A 54 17.67 -18.96 6.32
N ARG A 55 18.33 -19.34 5.22
CA ARG A 55 18.78 -18.36 4.21
C ARG A 55 17.63 -17.54 3.62
N TYR A 56 16.52 -18.20 3.32
CA TYR A 56 15.32 -17.53 2.82
C TYR A 56 14.78 -16.54 3.84
N ARG A 57 14.57 -16.94 5.10
CA ARG A 57 14.10 -16.05 6.17
C ARG A 57 15.00 -14.82 6.34
N ASN A 58 16.33 -15.04 6.33
CA ASN A 58 17.28 -13.93 6.45
C ASN A 58 17.22 -12.96 5.27
N LYS A 59 17.10 -13.47 4.02
CA LYS A 59 16.95 -12.62 2.83
C LYS A 59 15.64 -11.83 2.86
N VAL A 60 14.51 -12.45 3.27
CA VAL A 60 13.23 -11.75 3.43
C VAL A 60 13.35 -10.68 4.50
N LYS A 61 13.93 -11.00 5.64
CA LYS A 61 14.15 -10.06 6.74
C LYS A 61 15.01 -8.88 6.31
N ASP A 62 16.13 -9.12 5.65
CA ASP A 62 17.02 -8.08 5.12
C ASP A 62 16.29 -7.15 4.14
N PHE A 63 15.57 -7.72 3.17
CA PHE A 63 14.76 -6.94 2.23
C PHE A 63 13.77 -6.04 2.94
N LEU A 64 13.01 -6.58 3.90
CA LEU A 64 11.99 -5.82 4.63
C LEU A 64 12.61 -4.73 5.51
N HIS A 65 13.77 -4.99 6.14
CA HIS A 65 14.47 -3.98 6.92
C HIS A 65 14.97 -2.83 6.06
N LYS A 66 15.52 -3.11 4.87
CA LYS A 66 15.98 -2.10 3.90
C LYS A 66 14.81 -1.28 3.38
N LEU A 67 13.75 -1.95 2.93
CA LEU A 67 12.54 -1.28 2.45
C LEU A 67 11.93 -0.34 3.50
N THR A 68 11.76 -0.82 4.73
CA THR A 68 11.15 -0.01 5.80
C THR A 68 12.08 1.09 6.30
N ALA A 69 13.40 0.92 6.22
CA ALA A 69 14.35 2.00 6.51
C ALA A 69 14.30 3.09 5.44
N GLU A 70 14.24 2.70 4.18
CA GLU A 70 14.11 3.62 3.05
C GLU A 70 12.82 4.45 3.15
N LEU A 71 11.67 3.79 3.39
CA LEU A 71 10.40 4.48 3.58
C LEU A 71 10.42 5.43 4.79
N ALA A 72 10.96 5.00 5.93
CA ALA A 72 11.03 5.82 7.13
C ALA A 72 11.98 7.03 6.96
N ASN A 73 13.04 6.90 6.17
CA ASN A 73 13.98 8.00 5.90
C ASN A 73 13.41 8.99 4.89
N GLU A 74 12.79 8.50 3.81
CA GLU A 74 12.23 9.34 2.75
C GLU A 74 11.02 10.14 3.24
N PHE A 75 10.18 9.52 4.07
CA PHE A 75 8.99 10.13 4.65
C PHE A 75 9.14 10.37 6.16
N ARG A 76 10.27 10.90 6.57
CA ARG A 76 10.64 11.07 7.99
C ARG A 76 9.65 11.94 8.76
N ASP A 77 9.12 12.98 8.11
CA ASP A 77 8.24 13.97 8.72
C ASP A 77 6.74 13.61 8.56
N TYR A 78 6.46 12.40 8.06
CA TYR A 78 5.09 11.93 7.81
C TYR A 78 4.65 10.91 8.86
N GLU A 79 3.37 10.94 9.19
CA GLU A 79 2.72 9.85 9.89
C GLU A 79 2.28 8.79 8.86
N HIS A 80 2.62 7.53 9.11
CA HIS A 80 2.36 6.43 8.19
C HIS A 80 1.05 5.71 8.54
N GLY A 81 0.05 5.84 7.70
CA GLY A 81 -1.20 5.08 7.80
C GLY A 81 -1.10 3.71 7.14
N PHE A 82 -1.33 2.64 7.89
CA PHE A 82 -1.39 1.28 7.36
C PHE A 82 -2.74 0.63 7.61
N GLU A 83 -3.17 -0.20 6.65
CA GLU A 83 -4.36 -1.02 6.86
C GLU A 83 -4.16 -2.04 7.99
N ASN A 84 -5.09 -2.07 8.94
CA ASN A 84 -5.17 -3.15 9.93
C ASN A 84 -5.79 -4.39 9.29
N LEU A 85 -4.95 -5.21 8.63
CA LEU A 85 -5.39 -6.41 7.95
C LEU A 85 -5.41 -7.62 8.87
N GLU A 86 -6.59 -8.19 9.06
CA GLU A 86 -6.74 -9.44 9.77
C GLU A 86 -6.62 -10.64 8.82
N ARG A 87 -5.41 -11.25 8.80
CA ARG A 87 -5.09 -12.35 7.87
C ARG A 87 -5.99 -13.56 8.01
N ARG A 88 -6.47 -13.85 9.22
CA ARG A 88 -7.33 -15.03 9.46
C ARG A 88 -8.61 -14.98 8.64
N GLY A 89 -9.26 -13.82 8.58
CA GLY A 89 -10.47 -13.62 7.77
C GLY A 89 -10.25 -13.63 6.26
N MET A 90 -8.99 -13.58 5.79
CA MET A 90 -8.67 -13.60 4.36
C MET A 90 -8.51 -15.02 3.78
N PHE A 91 -8.29 -16.03 4.65
CA PHE A 91 -8.19 -17.42 4.21
C PHE A 91 -9.57 -18.00 3.88
N GLY A 92 -9.66 -18.67 2.74
CA GLY A 92 -10.88 -19.29 2.25
C GLY A 92 -10.61 -20.71 1.73
N ARG A 93 -11.57 -21.25 1.00
CA ARG A 93 -11.49 -22.62 0.43
C ARG A 93 -10.42 -22.73 -0.67
N CYS A 94 -10.06 -21.64 -1.33
CA CYS A 94 -9.13 -21.67 -2.47
C CYS A 94 -7.68 -21.77 -2.01
N ARG A 95 -7.07 -22.92 -2.24
CA ARG A 95 -5.70 -23.26 -1.87
C ARG A 95 -4.64 -22.31 -2.48
N THR A 96 -4.86 -21.91 -3.73
CA THR A 96 -3.97 -21.00 -4.46
C THR A 96 -3.99 -19.59 -3.84
N LYS A 97 -5.19 -19.08 -3.55
CA LYS A 97 -5.34 -17.77 -2.86
C LYS A 97 -4.70 -17.80 -1.48
N ASN A 98 -4.94 -18.85 -0.70
CA ASN A 98 -4.34 -19.00 0.63
C ASN A 98 -2.80 -19.01 0.58
N ARG A 99 -2.21 -19.65 -0.43
CA ARG A 99 -0.76 -19.67 -0.66
C ARG A 99 -0.23 -18.24 -0.95
N VAL A 100 -0.93 -17.45 -1.73
CA VAL A 100 -0.56 -16.05 -1.99
C VAL A 100 -0.66 -15.22 -0.72
N ILE A 101 -1.77 -15.34 0.02
CA ILE A 101 -1.99 -14.61 1.28
C ILE A 101 -0.93 -14.97 2.33
N SER A 102 -0.55 -16.25 2.43
CA SER A 102 0.47 -16.71 3.39
C SER A 102 1.87 -16.11 3.15
N LYS A 103 2.17 -15.70 1.91
CA LYS A 103 3.43 -15.07 1.52
C LYS A 103 3.47 -13.55 1.72
N GLN A 104 2.34 -12.94 2.06
CA GLN A 104 2.29 -11.51 2.29
C GLN A 104 2.94 -11.16 3.65
N ASN A 105 3.98 -10.35 3.59
CA ASN A 105 4.74 -9.93 4.77
C ASN A 105 4.16 -8.66 5.43
N TRP A 106 2.87 -8.34 5.20
CA TRP A 106 2.23 -7.11 5.64
C TRP A 106 2.44 -6.81 7.13
N LYS A 107 2.12 -7.78 8.02
CA LYS A 107 2.34 -7.60 9.46
C LYS A 107 3.79 -7.34 9.84
N GLN A 108 4.74 -7.91 9.08
CA GLN A 108 6.17 -7.66 9.32
C GLN A 108 6.57 -6.25 8.87
N ILE A 109 6.04 -5.77 7.72
CA ILE A 109 6.26 -4.39 7.27
C ILE A 109 5.74 -3.41 8.32
N VAL A 110 4.50 -3.58 8.79
CA VAL A 110 3.90 -2.74 9.82
C VAL A 110 4.73 -2.77 11.12
N ALA A 111 5.10 -3.95 11.60
CA ALA A 111 5.91 -4.09 12.82
C ALA A 111 7.29 -3.42 12.68
N LEU A 112 7.93 -3.54 11.51
CA LEU A 112 9.21 -2.89 11.24
C LEU A 112 9.08 -1.37 11.09
N MET A 113 7.98 -0.87 10.56
CA MET A 113 7.72 0.57 10.47
C MET A 113 7.41 1.16 11.85
N SER A 114 6.66 0.46 12.70
CA SER A 114 6.20 0.97 14.01
C SER A 114 7.34 1.38 14.95
N TYR A 115 8.53 0.79 14.82
CA TYR A 115 9.69 1.23 15.63
C TYR A 115 10.60 2.22 14.90
N LYS A 116 10.41 2.45 13.60
CA LYS A 116 11.23 3.37 12.80
C LYS A 116 10.57 4.71 12.56
N ALA A 117 9.24 4.74 12.54
CA ALA A 117 8.45 5.93 12.24
C ALA A 117 7.14 5.92 13.03
N SER A 118 6.45 7.06 13.02
CA SER A 118 5.08 7.13 13.56
C SER A 118 4.12 6.36 12.68
N VAL A 119 3.42 5.37 13.23
CA VAL A 119 2.50 4.50 12.50
C VAL A 119 1.12 4.50 13.14
N ARG A 120 0.09 4.71 12.31
CA ARG A 120 -1.32 4.57 12.67
C ARG A 120 -1.94 3.41 11.91
N LEU A 121 -2.63 2.52 12.62
CA LEU A 121 -3.40 1.44 12.02
C LEU A 121 -4.82 1.90 11.73
N LEU A 122 -5.24 1.75 10.48
CA LEU A 122 -6.53 2.19 9.98
C LEU A 122 -7.44 1.01 9.67
N ASN A 123 -8.75 1.20 9.88
CA ASN A 123 -9.73 0.21 9.49
C ASN A 123 -9.79 0.09 7.96
N SER A 124 -9.51 -1.11 7.44
CA SER A 124 -9.50 -1.40 6.01
C SER A 124 -10.88 -1.70 5.42
N ARG A 125 -11.92 -1.79 6.27
CA ARG A 125 -13.27 -2.18 5.82
C ARG A 125 -13.78 -1.23 4.74
N TYR A 126 -14.15 -1.79 3.58
CA TYR A 126 -14.67 -1.06 2.41
C TYR A 126 -13.73 -0.04 1.75
N SER A 127 -12.44 0.04 2.11
CA SER A 127 -11.49 0.96 1.49
C SER A 127 -11.44 0.85 -0.04
N THR A 128 -11.58 -0.36 -0.58
CA THR A 128 -11.59 -0.62 -2.04
C THR A 128 -12.97 -0.55 -2.68
N LYS A 129 -14.05 -0.62 -1.90
CA LYS A 129 -15.43 -0.66 -2.42
C LYS A 129 -16.15 0.67 -2.37
N THR A 130 -15.63 1.61 -1.59
CA THR A 130 -16.18 2.96 -1.45
C THR A 130 -15.44 3.90 -2.38
N CYS A 131 -16.15 4.72 -3.10
CA CYS A 131 -15.59 5.77 -3.93
C CYS A 131 -14.92 6.83 -3.05
N SER A 132 -13.64 7.10 -3.29
CA SER A 132 -12.90 8.13 -2.53
C SER A 132 -13.45 9.53 -2.75
N ARG A 133 -14.10 9.79 -3.90
CA ARG A 133 -14.64 11.10 -4.27
C ARG A 133 -16.01 11.40 -3.63
N CYS A 134 -16.95 10.47 -3.71
CA CYS A 134 -18.35 10.77 -3.33
C CYS A 134 -18.93 9.78 -2.32
N GLY A 135 -18.16 8.81 -1.82
CA GLY A 135 -18.64 7.79 -0.89
C GLY A 135 -19.56 6.71 -1.52
N GLY A 136 -19.86 6.80 -2.83
CA GLY A 136 -20.67 5.84 -3.54
C GLY A 136 -20.01 4.47 -3.68
N LYS A 137 -20.78 3.50 -4.18
CA LYS A 137 -20.27 2.14 -4.44
C LYS A 137 -19.41 2.11 -5.69
N MET A 138 -18.25 1.45 -5.62
CA MET A 138 -17.37 1.20 -6.76
C MET A 138 -17.69 -0.14 -7.39
N GLU A 139 -17.68 -0.19 -8.72
CA GLU A 139 -17.90 -1.37 -9.53
C GLU A 139 -16.65 -1.72 -10.34
N HIS A 140 -16.46 -3.01 -10.59
CA HIS A 140 -15.34 -3.48 -11.41
C HIS A 140 -15.64 -3.26 -12.89
N ARG A 141 -14.74 -2.57 -13.59
CA ARG A 141 -14.80 -2.36 -15.03
C ARG A 141 -13.92 -3.38 -15.77
N LYS A 142 -12.59 -3.29 -15.60
CA LYS A 142 -11.62 -4.21 -16.22
C LYS A 142 -10.35 -4.28 -15.35
N GLY A 143 -9.85 -5.47 -15.06
CA GLY A 143 -8.60 -5.66 -14.31
C GLY A 143 -8.62 -5.02 -12.93
N GLN A 144 -7.75 -4.04 -12.71
CA GLN A 144 -7.64 -3.28 -11.46
C GLN A 144 -8.41 -1.95 -11.48
N VAL A 145 -9.15 -1.65 -12.55
CA VAL A 145 -9.90 -0.41 -12.71
C VAL A 145 -11.29 -0.55 -12.12
N LEU A 146 -11.66 0.45 -11.30
CA LEU A 146 -12.99 0.59 -10.74
C LEU A 146 -13.68 1.84 -11.28
N GLU A 147 -14.99 1.80 -11.37
CA GLU A 147 -15.85 2.91 -11.76
C GLU A 147 -16.92 3.15 -10.70
N CYS A 148 -17.21 4.41 -10.43
CA CYS A 148 -18.27 4.80 -9.50
C CYS A 148 -19.57 5.03 -10.24
N GLY A 149 -20.60 4.25 -9.95
CA GLY A 149 -21.93 4.42 -10.54
C GLY A 149 -22.62 5.74 -10.16
N LYS A 150 -22.17 6.44 -9.10
CA LYS A 150 -22.79 7.70 -8.63
C LYS A 150 -22.15 8.95 -9.26
N CYS A 151 -20.81 9.03 -9.33
CA CYS A 151 -20.10 10.23 -9.79
C CYS A 151 -19.20 10.01 -11.02
N GLY A 152 -19.24 8.83 -11.63
CA GLY A 152 -18.46 8.50 -12.83
C GLY A 152 -16.95 8.41 -12.63
N LEU A 153 -16.44 8.53 -11.40
CA LEU A 153 -14.99 8.43 -11.15
C LEU A 153 -14.47 7.06 -11.57
N THR A 154 -13.53 7.05 -12.50
CA THR A 154 -12.80 5.85 -12.92
C THR A 154 -11.38 5.90 -12.37
N ILE A 155 -10.97 4.91 -11.58
CA ILE A 155 -9.70 4.95 -10.84
C ILE A 155 -9.15 3.54 -10.60
N ASN A 156 -7.82 3.43 -10.46
CA ASN A 156 -7.20 2.18 -10.04
C ASN A 156 -7.63 1.81 -8.62
N ARG A 157 -7.95 0.54 -8.41
CA ARG A 157 -8.44 -0.01 -7.14
C ARG A 157 -7.52 0.29 -5.95
N GLN A 158 -6.21 0.15 -6.15
CA GLN A 158 -5.22 0.35 -5.07
C GLN A 158 -5.12 1.84 -4.72
N LEU A 159 -5.08 2.71 -5.75
CA LEU A 159 -5.06 4.15 -5.54
C LEU A 159 -6.33 4.64 -4.84
N ASN A 160 -7.52 4.17 -5.24
CA ASN A 160 -8.77 4.48 -4.54
C ASN A 160 -8.71 4.08 -3.05
N ALA A 161 -8.17 2.89 -2.76
CA ALA A 161 -8.00 2.43 -1.38
C ALA A 161 -7.03 3.32 -0.59
N SER A 162 -5.90 3.71 -1.19
CA SER A 162 -4.90 4.58 -0.57
C SER A 162 -5.48 5.96 -0.23
N ILE A 163 -6.25 6.56 -1.16
CA ILE A 163 -6.93 7.82 -0.91
C ILE A 163 -7.98 7.68 0.21
N ASN A 164 -8.76 6.61 0.22
CA ASN A 164 -9.73 6.37 1.29
C ASN A 164 -9.06 6.22 2.66
N LEU A 165 -7.89 5.57 2.73
CA LEU A 165 -7.13 5.45 3.97
C LEU A 165 -6.55 6.80 4.40
N TYR A 166 -6.03 7.56 3.45
CA TYR A 166 -5.53 8.91 3.68
C TYR A 166 -6.61 9.83 4.26
N LEU A 167 -7.81 9.84 3.68
CA LEU A 167 -8.94 10.62 4.19
C LEU A 167 -9.37 10.15 5.60
N ARG A 168 -9.40 8.85 5.84
CA ARG A 168 -9.72 8.28 7.17
C ARG A 168 -8.68 8.60 8.22
N MET A 169 -7.42 8.68 7.85
CA MET A 169 -6.34 9.02 8.75
C MET A 169 -6.57 10.39 9.40
N TRP A 170 -7.15 11.30 8.64
CA TRP A 170 -7.43 12.67 9.06
C TRP A 170 -8.89 12.92 9.45
N GLY A 171 -9.70 11.89 9.51
CA GLY A 171 -11.11 11.98 9.90
C GLY A 171 -12.03 12.61 8.85
N PHE A 172 -11.57 12.77 7.61
CA PHE A 172 -12.40 13.31 6.55
C PHE A 172 -13.30 12.24 5.95
N PRO A 173 -14.61 12.51 5.80
CA PRO A 173 -15.51 11.62 5.06
C PRO A 173 -15.21 11.71 3.55
N ALA A 174 -15.49 10.62 2.84
CA ALA A 174 -15.47 10.63 1.38
C ALA A 174 -16.62 11.54 0.86
N SER A 175 -16.28 12.71 0.35
CA SER A 175 -17.19 13.67 -0.26
C SER A 175 -16.55 14.35 -1.45
N MET A 176 -17.36 14.82 -2.42
CA MET A 176 -16.85 15.48 -3.63
C MET A 176 -16.02 16.72 -3.29
N ARG A 177 -16.51 17.54 -2.38
CA ARG A 177 -15.82 18.74 -1.92
C ARG A 177 -14.45 18.42 -1.32
N VAL A 178 -14.38 17.49 -0.35
CA VAL A 178 -13.12 17.08 0.27
C VAL A 178 -12.15 16.51 -0.77
N TRP A 179 -12.65 15.74 -1.74
CA TRP A 179 -11.83 15.17 -2.80
C TRP A 179 -11.25 16.23 -3.74
N GLU A 180 -12.05 17.21 -4.11
CA GLU A 180 -11.66 18.32 -4.97
C GLU A 180 -10.63 19.23 -4.28
N GLU A 181 -10.86 19.56 -3.03
CA GLU A 181 -10.00 20.45 -2.25
C GLU A 181 -8.67 19.78 -1.84
N LEU A 182 -8.69 18.53 -1.39
CA LEU A 182 -7.52 17.87 -0.80
C LEU A 182 -6.81 16.90 -1.75
N THR A 183 -7.56 16.17 -2.56
CA THR A 183 -7.01 15.03 -3.30
C THR A 183 -6.68 15.39 -4.75
N LEU A 184 -7.53 16.19 -5.39
CA LEU A 184 -7.39 16.50 -6.81
C LEU A 184 -6.09 17.28 -7.13
N PRO A 185 -5.64 18.28 -6.35
CA PRO A 185 -4.37 18.95 -6.58
C PRO A 185 -3.17 18.00 -6.54
N ILE A 186 -3.18 17.07 -5.59
CA ILE A 186 -2.11 16.07 -5.43
C ILE A 186 -2.07 15.10 -6.62
N LEU A 187 -3.23 14.63 -7.08
CA LEU A 187 -3.32 13.76 -8.26
C LEU A 187 -2.86 14.46 -9.55
N ARG A 188 -3.09 15.76 -9.66
CA ARG A 188 -2.66 16.57 -10.80
C ARG A 188 -1.16 16.86 -10.79
N SER A 189 -0.53 16.99 -9.63
CA SER A 189 0.90 17.28 -9.52
C SER A 189 1.79 16.18 -10.09
N GLY A 190 1.26 14.99 -10.29
CA GLY A 190 1.93 13.91 -11.03
C GLY A 190 3.24 13.41 -10.41
N VAL A 191 3.51 13.71 -9.14
CA VAL A 191 4.75 13.29 -8.47
C VAL A 191 4.68 11.80 -8.17
N VAL A 192 5.27 11.01 -9.05
CA VAL A 192 5.52 9.58 -8.83
C VAL A 192 6.85 9.43 -8.12
N LEU A 193 6.81 9.18 -6.83
CA LEU A 193 7.99 8.83 -6.05
C LEU A 193 8.24 7.33 -6.19
N LYS A 194 9.28 6.98 -6.95
CA LYS A 194 9.86 5.64 -7.20
C LYS A 194 9.01 4.57 -7.90
N GLY A 195 9.44 4.24 -9.10
CA GLY A 195 9.37 2.89 -9.67
C GLY A 195 8.08 2.48 -10.39
N GLY A 196 7.27 3.39 -10.90
CA GLY A 196 6.12 3.01 -11.69
C GLY A 196 5.96 3.85 -12.97
N GLU A 197 5.79 3.21 -14.11
CA GLU A 197 5.35 3.87 -15.32
C GLU A 197 3.95 4.47 -15.11
N THR A 198 3.81 5.75 -15.44
CA THR A 198 2.64 6.60 -15.15
C THR A 198 1.42 6.27 -15.99
N ASN A 199 1.56 5.49 -17.07
CA ASN A 199 0.56 5.39 -18.14
C ASN A 199 -0.71 4.59 -17.80
N ASP A 200 -0.69 3.73 -16.76
CA ASP A 200 -1.83 2.88 -16.43
C ASP A 200 -2.73 3.41 -15.30
N LEU A 201 -2.47 4.59 -14.76
CA LEU A 201 -3.02 5.00 -13.46
C LEU A 201 -3.87 6.26 -13.49
N LEU A 202 -3.80 7.03 -14.53
CA LEU A 202 -4.60 8.22 -14.72
C LEU A 202 -5.59 8.03 -15.87
N PRO A 203 -6.77 7.50 -15.62
CA PRO A 203 -7.88 7.80 -16.48
C PRO A 203 -8.48 9.10 -15.95
N MET A 204 -7.81 10.18 -16.15
CA MET A 204 -8.43 11.46 -15.88
C MET A 204 -8.39 12.24 -17.16
N ASN A 205 -9.55 12.40 -17.74
CA ASN A 205 -9.82 13.56 -18.57
C ASN A 205 -10.09 14.71 -17.59
N PRO A 206 -9.12 15.51 -17.21
CA PRO A 206 -9.36 16.73 -16.50
C PRO A 206 -9.68 17.77 -17.56
N GLU A 207 -10.94 17.92 -17.90
CA GLU A 207 -11.37 19.16 -18.52
C GLU A 207 -10.96 20.28 -17.56
N GLY A 208 -10.07 21.14 -18.04
CA GLY A 208 -9.34 22.12 -17.28
C GLY A 208 -10.23 23.01 -16.43
N ALA A 209 -10.05 22.90 -15.13
CA ALA A 209 -10.34 23.94 -14.19
C ALA A 209 -9.16 24.04 -13.23
N GLU A 210 -8.40 25.10 -13.32
CA GLU A 210 -7.54 25.53 -12.23
C GLU A 210 -8.42 25.71 -10.99
N VAL A 211 -8.27 24.82 -10.04
CA VAL A 211 -8.91 24.98 -8.74
C VAL A 211 -8.00 25.83 -7.89
N ASP A 212 -8.36 27.10 -7.76
CA ASP A 212 -7.71 28.03 -6.84
C ASP A 212 -8.02 27.54 -5.40
N VAL A 213 -7.06 26.87 -4.78
CA VAL A 213 -7.21 26.36 -3.42
C VAL A 213 -7.02 27.56 -2.46
N PRO A 214 -8.01 27.94 -1.65
CA PRO A 214 -7.88 29.05 -0.73
C PRO A 214 -6.64 28.92 0.13
N GLN A 215 -5.82 29.97 0.25
CA GLN A 215 -4.54 29.94 0.99
C GLN A 215 -4.68 29.46 2.44
N GLY A 216 -5.83 29.69 3.06
CA GLY A 216 -6.18 29.19 4.40
C GLY A 216 -6.29 27.67 4.47
N LEU A 217 -6.81 27.06 3.42
CA LEU A 217 -6.93 25.60 3.32
C LEU A 217 -5.57 24.93 3.09
N HIS A 218 -4.68 25.58 2.34
CA HIS A 218 -3.30 25.13 2.15
C HIS A 218 -2.51 25.07 3.46
N ARG A 219 -2.71 26.03 4.37
CA ARG A 219 -2.14 25.99 5.72
C ARG A 219 -2.73 24.85 6.56
N PHE A 220 -4.03 24.64 6.45
CA PHE A 220 -4.75 23.57 7.13
C PHE A 220 -4.29 22.18 6.60
N ILE A 221 -4.14 22.03 5.29
CA ILE A 221 -3.64 20.81 4.66
C ILE A 221 -2.21 20.52 5.11
N LYS A 222 -1.29 21.49 5.05
CA LYS A 222 0.10 21.31 5.49
C LYS A 222 0.23 21.03 6.98
N ALA A 223 -0.65 21.55 7.81
CA ALA A 223 -0.63 21.32 9.26
C ALA A 223 -1.27 19.98 9.67
N TYR A 224 -2.27 19.50 8.91
CA TYR A 224 -3.07 18.33 9.28
C TYR A 224 -2.78 17.08 8.43
N VAL A 225 -2.33 17.26 7.21
CA VAL A 225 -2.25 16.21 6.21
C VAL A 225 -0.81 16.04 5.80
N GLY A 226 -0.18 14.99 6.13
CA GLY A 226 1.12 14.58 5.62
C GLY A 226 2.33 14.91 6.49
N ARG A 227 2.27 15.85 7.38
CA ARG A 227 3.34 16.05 8.36
C ARG A 227 2.85 15.67 9.74
N THR A 228 3.57 14.80 10.39
CA THR A 228 3.25 14.48 11.77
C THR A 228 3.39 15.74 12.61
N PRO A 229 2.42 16.03 13.48
CA PRO A 229 2.57 17.03 14.51
C PRO A 229 3.71 16.70 15.51
N TYR A 230 4.39 15.56 15.29
CA TYR A 230 5.40 15.04 16.21
C TYR A 230 6.64 15.90 16.35
N ARG A 231 6.92 16.82 15.47
CA ARG A 231 8.20 17.52 15.54
C ARG A 231 8.17 19.03 15.65
N ASN A 232 7.14 19.76 15.30
CA ASN A 232 7.18 21.23 15.44
C ASN A 232 5.86 21.92 15.12
N SER A 233 4.71 21.33 15.38
CA SER A 233 3.46 22.05 15.26
C SER A 233 3.10 22.68 16.61
N PRO A 234 2.94 24.00 16.70
CA PRO A 234 2.50 24.66 17.93
C PRO A 234 1.02 24.46 18.26
N LEU A 235 0.38 23.40 17.71
CA LEU A 235 -1.05 23.12 17.86
C LEU A 235 -1.35 21.87 18.68
N PHE A 236 -0.39 21.36 19.49
CA PHE A 236 -0.62 20.39 20.55
C PHE A 236 0.21 20.74 21.76
#